data_a188116b4b5a0f0caa9e76ca7317e400
#
_entry.id   a188116b4b5a0f0caa9e76ca7317e400
#
_cell.length_a   1.000
_cell.length_b   1.000
_cell.length_c   1.000
_cell.angle_alpha   90.00
_cell.angle_beta   90.00
_cell.angle_gamma   90.00
#
_symmetry.space_group_name_H-M   'P 1'
#
loop_
_entity.id
_entity.type
_entity.pdbx_description
1 polymer ?
#
loop_
_entity_poly.entity_id
_entity_poly.type
_entity_poly.pdbx_seq_one_letter_code
_entity_poly.pdbx_strand_id
1 'polypeptide(L)'
;DELFMQEGEHIRLFVEPSQVYASASQITEWIANLDRMYESYADLVGATPHEGRKLAILSSRGLESGYWALAGYPILWSSNYSAVTSTFEELAQHGTWSFGLMHELGHVFNLGNSSWNWNDEMFANFRMQYGLEQNQGKVWMDERVYTGREILDMYKKDYDNTVYTQVNDNGIHYMLGRLAGPGGIGWEPFKAAFRELTTTGGAPSGKYDKFEYLLSLLSKHATRLTGRDVDVRAQYFTEAELASIRKQLQ
;
A
#
# COMPACT_ATOMS: atom_id res chain seq x y z
N ASP A 1 10.55 9.08 30.88
CA ASP A 1 10.84 7.66 30.59
C ASP A 1 11.59 7.61 29.26
N GLU A 2 12.71 6.88 29.23
CA GLU A 2 13.47 6.70 27.98
C GLU A 2 12.69 5.76 27.04
N LEU A 3 12.61 6.13 25.77
CA LEU A 3 12.04 5.26 24.74
C LEU A 3 13.10 4.23 24.30
N PHE A 4 12.67 3.01 24.04
CA PHE A 4 13.48 2.06 23.30
C PHE A 4 13.65 2.59 21.87
N MET A 5 14.88 2.65 21.39
CA MET A 5 15.19 3.14 20.05
C MET A 5 16.03 2.11 19.30
N GLN A 6 15.63 1.79 18.10
CA GLN A 6 16.40 1.02 17.15
C GLN A 6 16.20 1.54 15.74
N GLU A 7 17.24 1.51 14.93
CA GLU A 7 17.15 1.99 13.55
C GLU A 7 17.73 1.01 12.54
N GLY A 8 17.14 1.02 11.35
CA GLY A 8 17.65 0.39 10.15
C GLY A 8 18.19 1.43 9.17
N GLU A 9 18.19 1.09 7.90
CA GLU A 9 18.63 1.98 6.82
C GLU A 9 17.65 3.14 6.59
N HIS A 10 16.35 2.83 6.55
CA HIS A 10 15.29 3.80 6.23
C HIS A 10 14.38 4.11 7.41
N ILE A 11 14.38 3.30 8.46
CA ILE A 11 13.42 3.34 9.56
C ILE A 11 14.10 3.64 10.88
N ARG A 12 13.47 4.47 11.72
CA ARG A 12 13.74 4.62 13.14
C ARG A 12 12.52 4.24 13.96
N LEU A 13 12.69 3.30 14.87
CA LEU A 13 11.64 2.86 15.78
C LEU A 13 11.85 3.46 17.17
N PHE A 14 10.81 4.10 17.71
CA PHE A 14 10.77 4.62 19.08
C PHE A 14 9.53 4.09 19.78
N VAL A 15 9.72 3.22 20.75
CA VAL A 15 8.60 2.62 21.51
C VAL A 15 8.91 2.61 23.01
N GLU A 16 7.85 2.56 23.81
CA GLU A 16 7.98 2.37 25.26
C GLU A 16 8.57 0.97 25.55
N PRO A 17 9.63 0.86 26.40
CA PRO A 17 10.26 -0.44 26.69
C PRO A 17 9.28 -1.49 27.20
N SER A 18 8.26 -1.08 27.94
CA SER A 18 7.19 -1.97 28.46
C SER A 18 6.33 -2.60 27.38
N GLN A 19 6.40 -2.10 26.15
CA GLN A 19 5.64 -2.61 25.00
C GLN A 19 6.51 -3.47 24.06
N VAL A 20 7.76 -3.71 24.41
CA VAL A 20 8.70 -4.51 23.61
C VAL A 20 8.71 -5.95 24.16
N TYR A 21 8.00 -6.85 23.49
CA TYR A 21 7.93 -8.27 23.88
C TYR A 21 8.81 -9.19 23.05
N ALA A 22 9.42 -8.67 21.97
CA ALA A 22 10.36 -9.40 21.14
C ALA A 22 11.79 -9.25 21.62
N SER A 23 12.65 -10.21 21.33
CA SER A 23 14.09 -10.09 21.59
C SER A 23 14.73 -9.02 20.70
N ALA A 24 15.89 -8.51 21.12
CA ALA A 24 16.63 -7.52 20.33
C ALA A 24 16.95 -8.02 18.89
N SER A 25 17.28 -9.30 18.74
CA SER A 25 17.53 -9.89 17.42
C SER A 25 16.28 -9.96 16.55
N GLN A 26 15.13 -10.28 17.13
CA GLN A 26 13.85 -10.27 16.39
C GLN A 26 13.47 -8.86 15.92
N ILE A 27 13.71 -7.85 16.76
CA ILE A 27 13.43 -6.46 16.39
C ILE A 27 14.41 -5.99 15.29
N THR A 28 15.69 -6.36 15.37
CA THR A 28 16.66 -6.08 14.31
C THR A 28 16.24 -6.68 12.98
N GLU A 29 15.82 -7.93 12.98
CA GLU A 29 15.33 -8.61 11.78
C GLU A 29 14.02 -7.96 11.26
N TRP A 30 13.11 -7.63 12.16
CA TRP A 30 11.86 -6.95 11.81
C TRP A 30 12.11 -5.60 11.14
N ILE A 31 13.04 -4.79 11.67
CA ILE A 31 13.42 -3.50 11.09
C ILE A 31 14.08 -3.69 9.71
N ALA A 32 14.97 -4.66 9.56
CA ALA A 32 15.59 -4.98 8.27
C ALA A 32 14.54 -5.41 7.22
N ASN A 33 13.53 -6.17 7.64
CA ASN A 33 12.41 -6.52 6.77
C ASN A 33 11.55 -5.30 6.43
N LEU A 34 11.34 -4.40 7.38
CA LEU A 34 10.60 -3.16 7.15
C LEU A 34 11.34 -2.22 6.20
N ASP A 35 12.66 -2.14 6.27
CA ASP A 35 13.49 -1.43 5.30
C ASP A 35 13.26 -1.99 3.88
N ARG A 36 13.18 -3.30 3.71
CA ARG A 36 12.87 -3.93 2.41
C ARG A 36 11.46 -3.61 1.93
N MET A 37 10.49 -3.56 2.83
CA MET A 37 9.13 -3.11 2.48
C MET A 37 9.14 -1.65 2.02
N TYR A 38 9.84 -0.77 2.73
CA TYR A 38 10.04 0.63 2.35
C TYR A 38 10.65 0.75 0.94
N GLU A 39 11.71 0.01 0.66
CA GLU A 39 12.36 -0.01 -0.65
C GLU A 39 11.43 -0.48 -1.77
N SER A 40 10.60 -1.47 -1.49
CA SER A 40 9.60 -1.96 -2.45
C SER A 40 8.53 -0.90 -2.74
N TYR A 41 8.06 -0.19 -1.73
CA TYR A 41 7.11 0.92 -1.94
C TYR A 41 7.76 2.04 -2.77
N ALA A 42 9.01 2.39 -2.47
CA ALA A 42 9.77 3.38 -3.25
C ALA A 42 9.97 2.93 -4.71
N ASP A 43 10.24 1.65 -4.93
CA ASP A 43 10.37 1.09 -6.28
C ASP A 43 9.05 1.19 -7.08
N LEU A 44 7.91 0.87 -6.45
CA LEU A 44 6.61 0.98 -7.11
C LEU A 44 6.28 2.43 -7.49
N VAL A 45 6.46 3.38 -6.57
CA VAL A 45 6.08 4.79 -6.81
C VAL A 45 7.15 5.59 -7.55
N GLY A 46 8.37 5.10 -7.59
CA GLY A 46 9.49 5.74 -8.30
C GLY A 46 10.17 6.89 -7.55
N ALA A 47 9.92 7.03 -6.24
CA ALA A 47 10.53 8.06 -5.40
C ALA A 47 10.49 7.68 -3.92
N THR A 48 11.29 8.37 -3.10
CA THR A 48 11.30 8.23 -1.64
C THR A 48 10.60 9.40 -0.97
N PRO A 49 9.88 9.19 0.15
CA PRO A 49 9.30 10.28 0.91
C PRO A 49 10.38 11.09 1.66
N HIS A 50 10.03 12.31 2.03
CA HIS A 50 10.83 13.17 2.90
C HIS A 50 12.29 13.32 2.49
N GLU A 51 12.55 13.41 1.18
CA GLU A 51 13.90 13.58 0.62
C GLU A 51 14.87 12.45 1.01
N GLY A 52 14.34 11.23 1.24
CA GLY A 52 15.14 10.07 1.65
C GLY A 52 15.58 10.08 3.14
N ARG A 53 15.05 11.00 3.95
CA ARG A 53 15.32 10.98 5.40
C ARG A 53 14.69 9.75 6.05
N LYS A 54 15.34 9.22 7.09
CA LYS A 54 14.80 8.06 7.82
C LYS A 54 13.42 8.36 8.37
N LEU A 55 12.49 7.48 8.09
CA LEU A 55 11.12 7.54 8.60
C LEU A 55 11.09 7.08 10.05
N ALA A 56 10.65 7.95 10.95
CA ALA A 56 10.44 7.56 12.34
C ALA A 56 9.07 6.89 12.51
N ILE A 57 9.02 5.86 13.33
CA ILE A 57 7.81 5.24 13.86
C ILE A 57 7.84 5.43 15.37
N LEU A 58 6.84 6.11 15.91
CA LEU A 58 6.81 6.53 17.30
C LEU A 58 5.54 6.05 18.00
N SER A 59 5.68 5.36 19.12
CA SER A 59 4.53 5.09 19.98
C SER A 59 4.10 6.37 20.73
N SER A 60 2.81 6.65 20.75
CA SER A 60 2.26 7.89 21.31
C SER A 60 0.99 7.64 22.13
N ARG A 61 0.95 8.19 23.34
CA ARG A 61 -0.26 8.25 24.17
C ARG A 61 -1.19 9.39 23.77
N GLY A 62 -0.70 10.33 22.96
CA GLY A 62 -1.42 11.54 22.57
C GLY A 62 -2.33 11.36 21.36
N LEU A 63 -2.41 10.17 20.76
CA LEU A 63 -3.38 9.90 19.70
C LEU A 63 -4.81 9.94 20.25
N GLU A 64 -5.70 10.60 19.53
CA GLU A 64 -7.11 10.65 19.88
C GLU A 64 -7.73 9.25 19.94
N SER A 65 -8.77 9.12 20.76
CA SER A 65 -9.54 7.89 20.85
C SER A 65 -10.10 7.49 19.49
N GLY A 66 -9.89 6.24 19.10
CA GLY A 66 -10.34 5.69 17.82
C GLY A 66 -9.23 5.52 16.77
N TYR A 67 -8.08 6.17 16.95
CA TYR A 67 -6.94 5.95 16.05
C TYR A 67 -6.00 4.87 16.61
N TRP A 68 -5.80 3.83 15.81
CA TRP A 68 -4.82 2.78 16.09
C TRP A 68 -3.41 3.23 15.69
N ALA A 69 -3.28 3.84 14.53
CA ALA A 69 -2.07 4.48 14.01
C ALA A 69 -2.45 5.66 13.10
N LEU A 70 -1.48 6.51 12.80
CA LEU A 70 -1.60 7.60 11.83
C LEU A 70 -0.34 7.68 10.99
N ALA A 71 -0.53 7.76 9.67
CA ALA A 71 0.55 8.08 8.75
C ALA A 71 1.08 9.49 8.99
N GLY A 72 2.36 9.68 8.66
CA GLY A 72 3.01 10.97 8.76
C GLY A 72 4.51 10.86 8.87
N TYR A 73 5.10 11.91 9.37
CA TYR A 73 6.53 12.00 9.68
C TYR A 73 6.69 12.62 11.07
N PRO A 74 6.66 11.76 12.12
CA PRO A 74 6.68 10.28 12.14
C PRO A 74 5.34 9.61 11.83
N ILE A 75 5.35 8.30 11.57
CA ILE A 75 4.18 7.45 11.77
C ILE A 75 3.97 7.32 13.27
N LEU A 76 2.74 7.55 13.73
CA LEU A 76 2.37 7.43 15.13
C LEU A 76 1.61 6.12 15.38
N TRP A 77 2.03 5.36 16.39
CA TRP A 77 1.28 4.24 16.94
C TRP A 77 0.65 4.62 18.26
N SER A 78 -0.61 4.24 18.47
CA SER A 78 -1.27 4.46 19.73
C SER A 78 -0.73 3.54 20.83
N SER A 79 -0.18 4.13 21.89
CA SER A 79 0.17 3.41 23.13
C SER A 79 -1.06 3.09 24.00
N ASN A 80 -2.22 3.70 23.72
CA ASN A 80 -3.46 3.50 24.47
C ASN A 80 -4.22 2.24 24.03
N TYR A 81 -3.87 1.71 22.85
CA TYR A 81 -4.40 0.46 22.30
C TYR A 81 -3.27 -0.57 22.22
N SER A 82 -3.62 -1.77 21.93
CA SER A 82 -2.65 -2.86 21.74
C SER A 82 -1.83 -2.77 20.44
N ALA A 83 -1.82 -1.60 19.77
CA ALA A 83 -1.20 -1.44 18.47
C ALA A 83 0.27 -1.87 18.42
N VAL A 84 1.10 -1.37 19.33
CA VAL A 84 2.53 -1.74 19.40
C VAL A 84 2.68 -3.18 19.86
N THR A 85 1.97 -3.55 20.92
CA THR A 85 2.01 -4.91 21.50
C THR A 85 1.60 -5.95 20.47
N SER A 86 0.46 -5.77 19.80
CA SER A 86 -0.04 -6.70 18.79
C SER A 86 0.93 -6.83 17.60
N THR A 87 1.56 -5.75 17.18
CA THR A 87 2.55 -5.80 16.09
C THR A 87 3.72 -6.72 16.43
N PHE A 88 4.27 -6.64 17.65
CA PHE A 88 5.36 -7.51 18.06
C PHE A 88 4.90 -8.93 18.38
N GLU A 89 3.69 -9.10 18.88
CA GLU A 89 3.08 -10.42 19.07
C GLU A 89 2.85 -11.14 17.75
N GLU A 90 2.35 -10.46 16.73
CA GLU A 90 2.18 -11.00 15.39
C GLU A 90 3.51 -11.41 14.76
N LEU A 91 4.56 -10.60 14.96
CA LEU A 91 5.90 -10.97 14.54
C LEU A 91 6.38 -12.26 15.23
N ALA A 92 6.24 -12.33 16.56
CA ALA A 92 6.73 -13.45 17.35
C ALA A 92 5.95 -14.75 17.12
N GLN A 93 4.63 -14.66 16.97
CA GLN A 93 3.72 -15.82 16.89
C GLN A 93 3.48 -16.30 15.46
N HIS A 94 3.38 -15.39 14.52
CA HIS A 94 2.92 -15.69 13.15
C HIS A 94 3.93 -15.36 12.06
N GLY A 95 5.01 -14.60 12.38
CA GLY A 95 5.96 -14.09 11.37
C GLY A 95 5.29 -13.18 10.35
N THR A 96 4.24 -12.48 10.77
CA THR A 96 3.40 -11.66 9.90
C THR A 96 3.52 -10.18 10.21
N TRP A 97 3.25 -9.35 9.21
CA TRP A 97 3.13 -7.91 9.37
C TRP A 97 1.78 -7.52 9.96
N SER A 98 1.77 -6.44 10.71
CA SER A 98 0.54 -5.72 11.02
C SER A 98 -0.01 -5.08 9.75
N PHE A 99 -1.27 -5.36 9.41
CA PHE A 99 -1.95 -4.71 8.29
C PHE A 99 -1.95 -3.20 8.44
N GLY A 100 -2.29 -2.70 9.63
CA GLY A 100 -2.36 -1.26 9.89
C GLY A 100 -1.02 -0.55 9.67
N LEU A 101 0.10 -1.12 10.12
CA LEU A 101 1.42 -0.52 9.89
C LEU A 101 1.78 -0.47 8.40
N MET A 102 1.53 -1.55 7.68
CA MET A 102 1.80 -1.60 6.23
C MET A 102 0.92 -0.62 5.45
N HIS A 103 -0.31 -0.43 5.88
CA HIS A 103 -1.25 0.56 5.36
C HIS A 103 -0.75 1.99 5.62
N GLU A 104 -0.39 2.32 6.85
CA GLU A 104 0.14 3.65 7.18
C GLU A 104 1.45 3.96 6.45
N LEU A 105 2.33 2.97 6.31
CA LEU A 105 3.51 3.10 5.46
C LEU A 105 3.11 3.41 4.01
N GLY A 106 2.05 2.78 3.53
CA GLY A 106 1.48 3.03 2.20
C GLY A 106 1.09 4.50 2.01
N HIS A 107 0.45 5.12 2.99
CA HIS A 107 0.11 6.55 2.95
C HIS A 107 1.34 7.46 2.88
N VAL A 108 2.41 7.13 3.59
CA VAL A 108 3.66 7.91 3.54
C VAL A 108 4.21 8.02 2.11
N PHE A 109 4.00 6.99 1.30
CA PHE A 109 4.41 6.97 -0.10
C PHE A 109 3.43 7.68 -1.07
N ASN A 110 2.42 8.36 -0.58
CA ASN A 110 1.62 9.30 -1.39
C ASN A 110 2.44 10.54 -1.82
N LEU A 111 3.54 10.83 -1.15
CA LEU A 111 4.53 11.86 -1.48
C LEU A 111 3.94 13.29 -1.52
N GLY A 112 2.80 13.51 -0.87
CA GLY A 112 2.09 14.79 -0.94
C GLY A 112 1.56 15.13 -2.34
N ASN A 113 1.63 14.22 -3.29
CA ASN A 113 1.21 14.41 -4.66
C ASN A 113 -0.12 13.68 -4.92
N SER A 114 -1.20 14.33 -4.57
CA SER A 114 -2.55 13.83 -4.84
C SER A 114 -3.08 14.20 -6.24
N SER A 115 -2.28 14.84 -7.07
CA SER A 115 -2.76 15.35 -8.36
C SER A 115 -3.30 14.26 -9.28
N TRP A 116 -2.75 13.05 -9.23
CA TRP A 116 -3.20 11.88 -10.01
C TRP A 116 -3.99 10.86 -9.19
N ASN A 117 -3.91 10.93 -7.87
CA ASN A 117 -4.51 9.97 -6.97
C ASN A 117 -5.98 10.35 -6.71
N TRP A 118 -6.91 9.41 -6.86
CA TRP A 118 -8.33 9.64 -6.57
C TRP A 118 -8.76 9.11 -5.19
N ASN A 119 -8.00 8.21 -4.59
CA ASN A 119 -8.27 7.66 -3.26
C ASN A 119 -6.99 7.08 -2.63
N ASP A 120 -6.42 7.78 -1.65
CA ASP A 120 -5.17 7.35 -1.03
C ASP A 120 -5.33 6.15 -0.08
N GLU A 121 -6.51 5.93 0.49
CA GLU A 121 -6.81 4.73 1.27
C GLU A 121 -6.65 3.47 0.41
N MET A 122 -7.22 3.48 -0.79
CA MET A 122 -7.07 2.39 -1.73
C MET A 122 -5.62 2.23 -2.19
N PHE A 123 -4.94 3.31 -2.55
CA PHE A 123 -3.56 3.25 -3.04
C PHE A 123 -2.56 2.87 -1.95
N ALA A 124 -2.79 3.21 -0.68
CA ALA A 124 -1.99 2.72 0.44
C ALA A 124 -2.00 1.18 0.49
N ASN A 125 -3.18 0.58 0.38
CA ASN A 125 -3.32 -0.88 0.34
C ASN A 125 -2.76 -1.49 -0.96
N PHE A 126 -2.85 -0.78 -2.07
CA PHE A 126 -2.27 -1.23 -3.34
C PHE A 126 -0.73 -1.28 -3.29
N ARG A 127 -0.10 -0.27 -2.66
CA ARG A 127 1.35 -0.26 -2.39
C ARG A 127 1.75 -1.40 -1.46
N MET A 128 0.94 -1.65 -0.42
CA MET A 128 1.14 -2.79 0.48
C MET A 128 1.11 -4.13 -0.26
N GLN A 129 0.15 -4.34 -1.15
CA GLN A 129 0.08 -5.55 -1.97
C GLN A 129 1.39 -5.78 -2.73
N TYR A 130 1.91 -4.77 -3.41
CA TYR A 130 3.18 -4.85 -4.12
C TYR A 130 4.34 -5.22 -3.19
N GLY A 131 4.49 -4.49 -2.08
CA GLY A 131 5.56 -4.74 -1.12
C GLY A 131 5.55 -6.16 -0.56
N LEU A 132 4.37 -6.67 -0.22
CA LEU A 132 4.21 -8.05 0.26
C LEU A 132 4.55 -9.07 -0.82
N GLU A 133 4.13 -8.85 -2.06
CA GLU A 133 4.47 -9.75 -3.17
C GLU A 133 5.99 -9.79 -3.44
N GLN A 134 6.66 -8.65 -3.43
CA GLN A 134 8.10 -8.58 -3.68
C GLN A 134 8.93 -9.24 -2.57
N ASN A 135 8.46 -9.17 -1.34
CA ASN A 135 9.19 -9.67 -0.17
C ASN A 135 8.67 -11.02 0.35
N GLN A 136 7.74 -11.67 -0.36
CA GLN A 136 7.06 -12.87 0.12
C GLN A 136 6.46 -12.68 1.52
N GLY A 137 6.03 -11.45 1.79
CA GLY A 137 5.48 -11.05 3.07
C GLY A 137 4.04 -11.53 3.25
N LYS A 138 3.62 -11.53 4.52
CA LYS A 138 2.26 -11.90 4.92
C LYS A 138 1.75 -10.88 5.91
N VAL A 139 0.46 -10.65 5.90
CA VAL A 139 -0.23 -9.83 6.90
C VAL A 139 -1.27 -10.66 7.64
N TRP A 140 -1.46 -10.32 8.90
CA TRP A 140 -2.54 -10.84 9.71
C TRP A 140 -3.70 -9.85 9.73
N MET A 141 -4.89 -10.31 9.41
CA MET A 141 -6.12 -9.52 9.51
C MET A 141 -7.34 -10.44 9.66
N ASP A 142 -8.25 -10.08 10.55
CA ASP A 142 -9.50 -10.82 10.79
C ASP A 142 -9.28 -12.33 11.01
N GLU A 143 -8.33 -12.66 11.90
CA GLU A 143 -7.98 -14.03 12.28
C GLU A 143 -7.43 -14.89 11.12
N ARG A 144 -7.02 -14.27 10.02
CA ARG A 144 -6.45 -14.95 8.87
C ARG A 144 -5.11 -14.30 8.43
N VAL A 145 -4.22 -15.15 7.93
CA VAL A 145 -2.96 -14.74 7.29
C VAL A 145 -3.17 -14.64 5.78
N TYR A 146 -2.74 -13.52 5.19
CA TYR A 146 -2.80 -13.27 3.75
C TYR A 146 -1.39 -13.02 3.21
N THR A 147 -1.04 -13.65 2.09
CA THR A 147 0.08 -13.22 1.23
C THR A 147 -0.30 -11.97 0.45
N GLY A 148 0.68 -11.33 -0.20
CA GLY A 148 0.40 -10.13 -1.02
C GLY A 148 -0.65 -10.38 -2.11
N ARG A 149 -0.64 -11.56 -2.72
CA ARG A 149 -1.67 -11.91 -3.74
C ARG A 149 -3.01 -12.27 -3.10
N GLU A 150 -3.00 -12.98 -1.97
CA GLU A 150 -4.23 -13.39 -1.27
C GLU A 150 -4.99 -12.20 -0.66
N ILE A 151 -4.36 -11.04 -0.49
CA ILE A 151 -5.08 -9.80 -0.11
C ILE A 151 -6.24 -9.52 -1.07
N LEU A 152 -6.11 -9.86 -2.33
CA LEU A 152 -7.19 -9.70 -3.31
C LEU A 152 -8.43 -10.53 -2.98
N ASP A 153 -8.32 -11.61 -2.19
CA ASP A 153 -9.48 -12.39 -1.75
C ASP A 153 -10.43 -11.54 -0.88
N MET A 154 -9.88 -10.61 -0.07
CA MET A 154 -10.69 -9.69 0.73
C MET A 154 -11.49 -8.75 -0.16
N TYR A 155 -10.84 -8.21 -1.17
CA TYR A 155 -11.44 -7.21 -2.06
C TYR A 155 -12.33 -7.82 -3.14
N LYS A 156 -12.12 -9.11 -3.46
CA LYS A 156 -12.98 -9.84 -4.40
C LYS A 156 -14.43 -9.89 -3.94
N LYS A 157 -14.66 -10.05 -2.65
CA LYS A 157 -16.02 -10.03 -2.10
C LYS A 157 -16.74 -8.70 -2.36
N ASP A 158 -16.04 -7.60 -2.16
CA ASP A 158 -16.58 -6.27 -2.46
C ASP A 158 -16.83 -6.10 -3.95
N TYR A 159 -15.92 -6.53 -4.81
CA TYR A 159 -16.09 -6.55 -6.25
C TYR A 159 -17.33 -7.35 -6.65
N ASP A 160 -17.46 -8.61 -6.23
CA ASP A 160 -18.57 -9.49 -6.58
C ASP A 160 -19.93 -8.90 -6.15
N ASN A 161 -19.97 -8.21 -5.02
CA ASN A 161 -21.21 -7.63 -4.48
C ASN A 161 -21.60 -6.29 -5.15
N THR A 162 -20.68 -5.56 -5.73
CA THR A 162 -20.90 -4.16 -6.12
C THR A 162 -20.67 -3.87 -7.61
N VAL A 163 -19.96 -4.74 -8.33
CA VAL A 163 -19.51 -4.47 -9.70
C VAL A 163 -20.66 -4.20 -10.69
N TYR A 164 -21.82 -4.81 -10.50
CA TYR A 164 -22.99 -4.62 -11.39
C TYR A 164 -23.88 -3.43 -11.02
N THR A 165 -23.54 -2.73 -9.95
CA THR A 165 -24.28 -1.53 -9.50
C THR A 165 -23.40 -0.30 -9.43
N GLN A 166 -22.64 -0.17 -8.37
CA GLN A 166 -21.63 0.85 -8.16
C GLN A 166 -20.51 0.23 -7.34
N VAL A 167 -19.41 -0.13 -8.00
CA VAL A 167 -18.26 -0.75 -7.35
C VAL A 167 -17.66 0.21 -6.31
N ASN A 168 -17.31 -0.32 -5.14
CA ASN A 168 -16.56 0.47 -4.15
C ASN A 168 -15.06 0.48 -4.45
N ASP A 169 -14.29 1.25 -3.68
CA ASP A 169 -12.84 1.38 -3.87
C ASP A 169 -12.09 0.06 -3.69
N ASN A 170 -12.55 -0.82 -2.79
CA ASN A 170 -11.99 -2.17 -2.65
C ASN A 170 -12.19 -3.02 -3.91
N GLY A 171 -13.34 -2.91 -4.55
CA GLY A 171 -13.59 -3.58 -5.84
C GLY A 171 -12.70 -3.01 -6.96
N ILE A 172 -12.43 -1.70 -6.96
CA ILE A 172 -11.47 -1.09 -7.90
C ILE A 172 -10.06 -1.62 -7.61
N HIS A 173 -9.66 -1.69 -6.35
CA HIS A 173 -8.38 -2.29 -5.97
C HIS A 173 -8.26 -3.73 -6.48
N TYR A 174 -9.34 -4.53 -6.32
CA TYR A 174 -9.34 -5.90 -6.84
C TYR A 174 -9.06 -5.95 -8.34
N MET A 175 -9.69 -5.09 -9.13
CA MET A 175 -9.49 -5.05 -10.58
C MET A 175 -8.05 -4.63 -10.95
N LEU A 176 -7.50 -3.61 -10.31
CA LEU A 176 -6.13 -3.17 -10.55
C LEU A 176 -5.11 -4.20 -10.06
N GLY A 177 -5.33 -4.82 -8.90
CA GLY A 177 -4.49 -5.87 -8.37
C GLY A 177 -4.48 -7.14 -9.22
N ARG A 178 -5.63 -7.51 -9.78
CA ARG A 178 -5.76 -8.58 -10.77
C ARG A 178 -4.97 -8.24 -12.04
N LEU A 179 -5.07 -7.01 -12.53
CA LEU A 179 -4.35 -6.52 -13.70
C LEU A 179 -2.82 -6.58 -13.49
N ALA A 180 -2.33 -6.31 -12.28
CA ALA A 180 -0.92 -6.40 -11.92
C ALA A 180 -0.44 -7.86 -11.76
N GLY A 181 -1.33 -8.83 -11.79
CA GLY A 181 -1.02 -10.25 -11.61
C GLY A 181 -0.56 -10.97 -12.88
N PRO A 182 -0.28 -12.28 -12.76
CA PRO A 182 0.23 -13.10 -13.87
C PRO A 182 -0.72 -13.20 -15.07
N GLY A 183 -2.02 -13.08 -14.85
CA GLY A 183 -3.04 -13.07 -15.92
C GLY A 183 -3.29 -11.69 -16.54
N GLY A 184 -2.62 -10.65 -16.05
CA GLY A 184 -2.73 -9.28 -16.52
C GLY A 184 -1.46 -8.80 -17.20
N ILE A 185 -1.12 -7.53 -16.96
CA ILE A 185 0.06 -6.88 -17.54
C ILE A 185 1.31 -6.94 -16.63
N GLY A 186 1.18 -7.44 -15.39
CA GLY A 186 2.25 -7.45 -14.39
C GLY A 186 2.49 -6.07 -13.76
N TRP A 187 3.48 -6.02 -12.85
CA TRP A 187 3.81 -4.81 -12.10
C TRP A 187 4.66 -3.79 -12.85
N GLU A 188 5.47 -4.20 -13.83
CA GLU A 188 6.41 -3.29 -14.51
C GLU A 188 5.72 -2.10 -15.22
N PRO A 189 4.58 -2.27 -15.92
CA PRO A 189 3.85 -1.13 -16.45
C PRO A 189 3.33 -0.18 -15.36
N PHE A 190 2.92 -0.70 -14.20
CA PHE A 190 2.50 0.12 -13.06
C PHE A 190 3.65 0.95 -12.51
N LYS A 191 4.83 0.37 -12.32
CA LYS A 191 6.04 1.07 -11.89
C LYS A 191 6.38 2.22 -12.84
N ALA A 192 6.35 1.95 -14.14
CA ALA A 192 6.64 2.95 -15.17
C ALA A 192 5.59 4.07 -15.17
N ALA A 193 4.30 3.73 -15.05
CA ALA A 193 3.21 4.70 -15.00
C ALA A 193 3.30 5.60 -13.74
N PHE A 194 3.51 5.02 -12.57
CA PHE A 194 3.66 5.80 -11.33
C PHE A 194 4.89 6.70 -11.34
N ARG A 195 6.01 6.24 -11.89
CA ARG A 195 7.20 7.09 -12.08
C ARG A 195 6.92 8.26 -12.99
N GLU A 196 6.22 8.06 -14.09
CA GLU A 196 5.81 9.14 -14.97
C GLU A 196 4.89 10.14 -14.25
N LEU A 197 3.88 9.65 -13.52
CA LEU A 197 2.95 10.48 -12.74
C LEU A 197 3.65 11.32 -11.67
N THR A 198 4.65 10.75 -10.99
CA THR A 198 5.40 11.47 -9.94
C THR A 198 6.39 12.50 -10.52
N THR A 199 6.87 12.30 -11.73
CA THR A 199 7.92 13.19 -12.33
C THR A 199 7.35 14.27 -13.22
N THR A 200 6.30 14.00 -13.98
CA THR A 200 5.80 14.93 -15.02
C THR A 200 4.60 15.77 -14.57
N GLY A 201 3.83 15.31 -13.59
CA GLY A 201 2.58 15.96 -13.21
C GLY A 201 1.55 15.93 -14.35
N GLY A 202 0.55 16.81 -14.28
CA GLY A 202 -0.39 17.03 -15.39
C GLY A 202 -1.55 16.04 -15.47
N ALA A 203 -1.84 15.31 -14.40
CA ALA A 203 -3.02 14.46 -14.33
C ALA A 203 -4.33 15.28 -14.38
N PRO A 204 -5.41 14.72 -14.93
CA PRO A 204 -6.74 15.34 -14.92
C PRO A 204 -7.25 15.64 -13.50
N SER A 205 -8.23 16.53 -13.38
CA SER A 205 -8.82 16.88 -12.07
C SER A 205 -9.92 15.94 -11.60
N GLY A 206 -10.72 15.37 -12.52
CA GLY A 206 -11.81 14.45 -12.20
C GLY A 206 -11.30 13.08 -11.77
N LYS A 207 -11.95 12.46 -10.78
CA LYS A 207 -11.53 11.13 -10.27
C LYS A 207 -11.59 10.05 -11.36
N TYR A 208 -12.68 10.01 -12.11
CA TYR A 208 -12.82 9.06 -13.21
C TYR A 208 -11.80 9.34 -14.32
N ASP A 209 -11.54 10.61 -14.62
CA ASP A 209 -10.53 10.99 -15.63
C ASP A 209 -9.12 10.58 -15.19
N LYS A 210 -8.82 10.64 -13.88
CA LYS A 210 -7.55 10.12 -13.32
C LYS A 210 -7.44 8.60 -13.51
N PHE A 211 -8.53 7.87 -13.30
CA PHE A 211 -8.57 6.43 -13.56
C PHE A 211 -8.31 6.12 -15.05
N GLU A 212 -9.02 6.75 -15.96
CA GLU A 212 -8.82 6.58 -17.42
C GLU A 212 -7.39 6.97 -17.84
N TYR A 213 -6.85 8.04 -17.25
CA TYR A 213 -5.47 8.45 -17.49
C TYR A 213 -4.45 7.40 -17.04
N LEU A 214 -4.65 6.80 -15.86
CA LEU A 214 -3.83 5.67 -15.41
C LEU A 214 -3.90 4.51 -16.39
N LEU A 215 -5.08 4.12 -16.87
CA LEU A 215 -5.22 3.05 -17.86
C LEU A 215 -4.46 3.37 -19.17
N SER A 216 -4.50 4.62 -19.61
CA SER A 216 -3.76 5.04 -20.82
C SER A 216 -2.25 4.94 -20.64
N LEU A 217 -1.72 5.32 -19.47
CA LEU A 217 -0.30 5.16 -19.15
C LEU A 217 0.10 3.68 -19.02
N LEU A 218 -0.75 2.85 -18.42
CA LEU A 218 -0.52 1.41 -18.36
C LEU A 218 -0.48 0.77 -19.74
N SER A 219 -1.37 1.18 -20.65
CA SER A 219 -1.37 0.74 -22.04
C SER A 219 -0.08 1.15 -22.78
N LYS A 220 0.31 2.41 -22.65
CA LYS A 220 1.54 2.96 -23.21
C LYS A 220 2.78 2.16 -22.76
N HIS A 221 2.92 1.94 -21.45
CA HIS A 221 4.08 1.26 -20.90
C HIS A 221 4.07 -0.25 -21.14
N ALA A 222 2.91 -0.90 -21.08
CA ALA A 222 2.77 -2.32 -21.41
C ALA A 222 3.13 -2.56 -22.89
N THR A 223 2.67 -1.70 -23.80
CA THR A 223 3.03 -1.76 -25.22
C THR A 223 4.53 -1.61 -25.42
N ARG A 224 5.14 -0.60 -24.77
CA ARG A 224 6.59 -0.36 -24.84
C ARG A 224 7.41 -1.54 -24.31
N LEU A 225 7.01 -2.11 -23.19
CA LEU A 225 7.75 -3.19 -22.50
C LEU A 225 7.63 -4.54 -23.20
N THR A 226 6.48 -4.80 -23.83
CA THR A 226 6.21 -6.10 -24.48
C THR A 226 6.45 -6.10 -25.99
N GLY A 227 6.52 -4.93 -26.63
CA GLY A 227 6.57 -4.80 -28.07
C GLY A 227 5.27 -5.21 -28.80
N ARG A 228 4.19 -5.39 -28.06
CA ARG A 228 2.86 -5.74 -28.57
C ARG A 228 1.91 -4.59 -28.30
N ASP A 229 0.93 -4.40 -29.17
CA ASP A 229 -0.14 -3.42 -28.93
C ASP A 229 -1.03 -3.87 -27.77
N VAL A 230 -0.99 -3.12 -26.66
CA VAL A 230 -1.76 -3.39 -25.45
C VAL A 230 -2.70 -2.22 -25.19
N ASP A 231 -3.99 -2.49 -25.29
CA ASP A 231 -5.06 -1.59 -24.83
C ASP A 231 -5.65 -2.17 -23.54
N VAL A 232 -5.18 -1.65 -22.39
CA VAL A 232 -5.57 -2.15 -21.07
C VAL A 232 -7.08 -2.02 -20.86
N ARG A 233 -7.66 -0.90 -21.26
CA ARG A 233 -9.10 -0.64 -21.13
C ARG A 233 -9.91 -1.69 -21.90
N ALA A 234 -9.60 -1.89 -23.14
CA ALA A 234 -10.35 -2.80 -24.02
C ALA A 234 -10.09 -4.29 -23.74
N GLN A 235 -8.87 -4.64 -23.35
CA GLN A 235 -8.46 -6.04 -23.21
C GLN A 235 -8.70 -6.61 -21.81
N TYR A 236 -8.75 -5.77 -20.76
CA TYR A 236 -8.78 -6.24 -19.37
C TYR A 236 -9.98 -5.76 -18.55
N PHE A 237 -10.80 -4.86 -19.07
CA PHE A 237 -12.00 -4.38 -18.41
C PHE A 237 -13.24 -4.64 -19.27
N THR A 238 -14.33 -5.09 -18.64
CA THR A 238 -15.64 -5.19 -19.28
C THR A 238 -16.34 -3.84 -19.28
N GLU A 239 -17.30 -3.64 -20.18
CA GLU A 239 -18.13 -2.42 -20.19
C GLU A 239 -18.92 -2.25 -18.88
N ALA A 240 -19.36 -3.36 -18.27
CA ALA A 240 -20.01 -3.33 -16.96
C ALA A 240 -19.08 -2.84 -15.86
N GLU A 241 -17.83 -3.31 -15.82
CA GLU A 241 -16.81 -2.84 -14.89
C GLU A 241 -16.53 -1.35 -15.06
N LEU A 242 -16.32 -0.88 -16.29
CA LEU A 242 -16.05 0.53 -16.58
C LEU A 242 -17.25 1.43 -16.21
N ALA A 243 -18.47 1.00 -16.50
CA ALA A 243 -19.67 1.74 -16.12
C ALA A 243 -19.83 1.83 -14.61
N SER A 244 -19.52 0.76 -13.88
CA SER A 244 -19.58 0.70 -12.42
C SER A 244 -18.52 1.60 -11.76
N ILE A 245 -17.28 1.59 -12.28
CA ILE A 245 -16.20 2.49 -11.83
C ILE A 245 -16.58 3.95 -12.09
N ARG A 246 -17.14 4.24 -13.25
CA ARG A 246 -17.59 5.60 -13.59
C ARG A 246 -18.61 6.12 -12.56
N LYS A 247 -19.57 5.31 -12.16
CA LYS A 247 -20.55 5.69 -11.13
C LYS A 247 -19.89 6.00 -9.78
N GLN A 248 -18.87 5.23 -9.40
CA GLN A 248 -18.16 5.44 -8.15
C GLN A 248 -17.31 6.70 -8.17
N LEU A 249 -16.69 7.04 -9.29
CA LEU A 249 -15.68 8.09 -9.39
C LEU A 249 -16.20 9.42 -9.96
N GLN A 250 -17.44 9.50 -10.40
CA GLN A 250 -18.14 10.75 -10.75
C GLN A 250 -18.72 11.42 -9.51
#